data_2797d7f62ceb14efd52fdc2bee2fe57d
#
_entry.id   2797d7f62ceb14efd52fdc2bee2fe57d
#
_cell.length_a   1.000
_cell.length_b   1.000
_cell.length_c   1.000
_cell.angle_alpha   90.00
_cell.angle_beta   90.00
_cell.angle_gamma   90.00
#
_symmetry.space_group_name_H-M   'P 1'
#
loop_
_entity.id
_entity.type
_entity.pdbx_description
1 polymer ?
#
loop_
_entity_poly.entity_id
_entity_poly.type
_entity_poly.pdbx_seq_one_letter_code
_entity_poly.pdbx_strand_id
1 'polypeptide(L)'
;MTSLVPNTKNDAGISKGGSFGEKWILRYAFIQHHGFVNNNIAKDVNLTETDVNAMLTAMWNGTDMLTTTSKFGQKPRLLIKVNYKGNGYIGDLDLMTRLECNKNETLQDITQVTLNLDGLLDILKNNKDIIDNVEFQYNPVLKCRYHDTVETFDKIIDKWSIDSNISTSKLDFSSFSKDKE
;
A
#
# COMPACT_ATOMS: atom_id res chain seq x y z
N MET A 1 9.93 -25.08 1.16
CA MET A 1 10.95 -25.46 2.19
C MET A 1 10.30 -26.53 3.06
N THR A 2 10.76 -27.76 2.98
CA THR A 2 10.21 -28.90 3.73
C THR A 2 11.08 -29.09 4.96
N SER A 3 10.53 -28.95 6.14
CA SER A 3 11.25 -29.23 7.39
C SER A 3 10.90 -30.65 7.85
N LEU A 4 11.87 -31.53 7.87
CA LEU A 4 11.78 -32.87 8.41
C LEU A 4 12.07 -32.81 9.92
N VAL A 5 11.09 -33.09 10.75
CA VAL A 5 11.33 -33.35 12.17
C VAL A 5 11.52 -34.86 12.34
N PRO A 6 12.67 -35.33 12.82
CA PRO A 6 12.90 -36.77 13.02
C PRO A 6 11.89 -37.37 14.01
N ASN A 7 11.41 -38.54 13.70
CA ASN A 7 10.55 -39.30 14.59
C ASN A 7 11.43 -39.93 15.69
N THR A 8 11.45 -39.36 16.87
CA THR A 8 12.17 -39.91 18.02
C THR A 8 11.20 -40.70 18.91
N LYS A 9 11.55 -41.98 19.17
CA LYS A 9 10.90 -42.80 20.23
C LYS A 9 11.56 -42.43 21.54
N ASN A 10 10.76 -42.05 22.54
CA ASN A 10 11.24 -41.95 23.93
C ASN A 10 11.10 -43.30 24.62
N ASP A 11 11.80 -43.51 25.76
CA ASP A 11 11.87 -44.75 26.51
C ASP A 11 10.50 -45.32 27.01
N ALA A 12 9.43 -44.53 26.90
CA ALA A 12 8.06 -44.92 27.19
C ALA A 12 7.29 -45.47 25.98
N GLY A 13 7.94 -45.65 24.82
CA GLY A 13 7.31 -46.21 23.61
C GLY A 13 6.31 -45.29 22.92
N ILE A 14 6.20 -44.04 23.34
CA ILE A 14 5.30 -43.06 22.75
C ILE A 14 6.02 -42.46 21.51
N SER A 15 5.52 -42.77 20.32
CA SER A 15 5.97 -42.15 19.08
C SER A 15 5.50 -40.69 19.04
N LYS A 16 6.42 -39.74 19.16
CA LYS A 16 6.15 -38.36 18.78
C LYS A 16 6.14 -38.30 17.25
N GLY A 17 4.96 -38.26 16.68
CA GLY A 17 4.81 -38.06 15.24
C GLY A 17 5.40 -36.72 14.81
N GLY A 18 6.32 -36.75 13.88
CA GLY A 18 6.74 -35.53 13.19
C GLY A 18 5.60 -35.04 12.31
N SER A 19 5.26 -33.76 12.41
CA SER A 19 4.34 -33.13 11.45
C SER A 19 5.11 -32.60 10.25
N PHE A 20 4.67 -33.00 9.06
CA PHE A 20 5.16 -32.43 7.79
C PHE A 20 4.25 -31.25 7.43
N GLY A 21 4.84 -30.10 7.18
CA GLY A 21 4.12 -28.95 6.67
C GLY A 21 4.71 -28.51 5.33
N GLU A 22 3.90 -28.51 4.29
CA GLU A 22 4.25 -27.82 3.04
C GLU A 22 3.82 -26.36 3.14
N LYS A 23 4.73 -25.44 2.79
CA LYS A 23 4.44 -24.03 2.75
C LYS A 23 4.66 -23.50 1.34
N TRP A 24 3.60 -23.04 0.73
CA TRP A 24 3.66 -22.34 -0.55
C TRP A 24 3.98 -20.87 -0.31
N ILE A 25 5.00 -20.36 -0.98
CA ILE A 25 5.45 -18.98 -0.83
C ILE A 25 5.46 -18.33 -2.22
N LEU A 26 4.76 -17.22 -2.34
CA LEU A 26 4.91 -16.32 -3.50
C LEU A 26 6.20 -15.51 -3.31
N ARG A 27 7.01 -15.45 -4.33
CA ARG A 27 8.26 -14.66 -4.30
C ARG A 27 7.96 -13.16 -4.33
N TYR A 28 6.95 -12.76 -5.08
CA TYR A 28 6.47 -11.40 -5.19
C TYR A 28 4.94 -11.38 -5.29
N ALA A 29 4.33 -10.43 -4.60
CA ALA A 29 2.92 -10.11 -4.72
C ALA A 29 2.72 -8.60 -4.59
N PHE A 30 1.89 -8.03 -5.44
CA PHE A 30 1.40 -6.67 -5.30
C PHE A 30 0.02 -6.71 -4.65
N ILE A 31 -0.11 -6.03 -3.51
CA ILE A 31 -1.34 -6.00 -2.74
C ILE A 31 -1.84 -4.56 -2.73
N GLN A 32 -3.08 -4.36 -3.16
CA GLN A 32 -3.79 -3.09 -3.08
C GLN A 32 -4.82 -3.12 -1.96
N HIS A 33 -4.93 -1.99 -1.28
CA HIS A 33 -5.98 -1.72 -0.32
C HIS A 33 -6.70 -0.45 -0.73
N HIS A 34 -8.02 -0.48 -0.67
CA HIS A 34 -8.88 0.68 -0.90
C HIS A 34 -9.76 0.88 0.33
N GLY A 35 -9.96 2.13 0.71
CA GLY A 35 -10.81 2.51 1.84
C GLY A 35 -11.50 3.84 1.56
N PHE A 36 -12.62 4.06 2.22
CA PHE A 36 -13.41 5.27 2.11
C PHE A 36 -13.88 5.74 3.48
N VAL A 37 -13.70 7.02 3.76
CA VAL A 37 -14.20 7.68 4.96
C VAL A 37 -15.37 8.60 4.58
N ASN A 38 -16.56 8.27 5.07
CA ASN A 38 -17.75 9.06 4.84
C ASN A 38 -17.93 10.09 5.96
N ASN A 39 -17.96 11.39 5.60
CA ASN A 39 -18.09 12.48 6.54
C ASN A 39 -19.36 12.44 7.41
N ASN A 40 -20.47 11.92 6.88
CA ASN A 40 -21.71 11.82 7.65
C ASN A 40 -21.60 10.75 8.73
N ILE A 41 -21.08 9.55 8.35
CA ILE A 41 -20.85 8.46 9.31
C ILE A 41 -19.75 8.85 10.31
N ALA A 42 -18.69 9.54 9.86
CA ALA A 42 -17.62 10.01 10.72
C ALA A 42 -18.14 10.90 11.86
N LYS A 43 -19.10 11.79 11.57
CA LYS A 43 -19.74 12.62 12.59
C LYS A 43 -20.53 11.81 13.62
N ASP A 44 -21.26 10.79 13.16
CA ASP A 44 -22.09 9.95 14.04
C ASP A 44 -21.24 9.12 15.02
N VAL A 45 -20.02 8.75 14.64
CA VAL A 45 -19.08 7.98 15.46
C VAL A 45 -17.96 8.83 16.08
N ASN A 46 -18.02 10.15 15.93
CA ASN A 46 -17.00 11.10 16.38
C ASN A 46 -15.59 10.81 15.83
N LEU A 47 -15.48 10.30 14.61
CA LEU A 47 -14.22 10.09 13.93
C LEU A 47 -13.61 11.43 13.51
N THR A 48 -12.38 11.67 13.93
CA THR A 48 -11.66 12.91 13.64
C THR A 48 -10.63 12.71 12.53
N GLU A 49 -10.15 13.80 11.93
CA GLU A 49 -9.04 13.78 10.99
C GLU A 49 -7.75 13.19 11.63
N THR A 50 -7.56 13.44 12.92
CA THR A 50 -6.44 12.85 13.68
C THR A 50 -6.53 11.33 13.73
N ASP A 51 -7.74 10.78 13.91
CA ASP A 51 -7.93 9.33 13.93
C ASP A 51 -7.67 8.71 12.55
N VAL A 52 -8.10 9.38 11.48
CA VAL A 52 -7.81 8.95 10.09
C VAL A 52 -6.31 8.94 9.83
N ASN A 53 -5.61 10.00 10.21
CA ASN A 53 -4.16 10.10 10.03
C ASN A 53 -3.41 9.07 10.89
N ALA A 54 -3.89 8.81 12.12
CA ALA A 54 -3.36 7.74 12.98
C ALA A 54 -3.52 6.36 12.32
N MET A 55 -4.69 6.07 11.76
CA MET A 55 -4.96 4.84 11.03
C MET A 55 -4.02 4.68 9.82
N LEU A 56 -3.89 5.72 8.98
CA LEU A 56 -3.00 5.68 7.81
C LEU A 56 -1.54 5.48 8.21
N THR A 57 -1.09 6.16 9.28
CA THR A 57 0.25 5.99 9.85
C THR A 57 0.47 4.56 10.34
N ALA A 58 -0.51 4.01 11.05
CA ALA A 58 -0.44 2.63 11.56
C ALA A 58 -0.42 1.61 10.42
N MET A 59 -1.19 1.82 9.35
CA MET A 59 -1.18 0.97 8.16
C MET A 59 0.19 0.99 7.46
N TRP A 60 0.77 2.18 7.28
CA TRP A 60 2.08 2.33 6.64
C TRP A 60 3.19 1.69 7.48
N ASN A 61 3.35 2.12 8.72
CA ASN A 61 4.42 1.65 9.60
C ASN A 61 4.20 0.18 10.01
N GLY A 62 2.96 -0.23 10.26
CA GLY A 62 2.62 -1.61 10.62
C GLY A 62 2.94 -2.60 9.49
N THR A 63 2.74 -2.22 8.24
CA THR A 63 3.15 -3.05 7.09
C THR A 63 4.67 -3.22 7.04
N ASP A 64 5.43 -2.16 7.30
CA ASP A 64 6.89 -2.20 7.29
C ASP A 64 7.47 -3.04 8.44
N MET A 65 6.83 -2.99 9.59
CA MET A 65 7.26 -3.66 10.81
C MET A 65 6.73 -5.10 10.93
N LEU A 66 5.85 -5.54 10.02
CA LEU A 66 5.20 -6.84 10.12
C LEU A 66 6.19 -7.98 9.94
N THR A 67 6.43 -8.70 11.05
CA THR A 67 7.38 -9.82 11.08
C THR A 67 6.65 -11.11 11.46
N THR A 68 6.11 -11.80 10.47
CA THR A 68 5.52 -13.14 10.63
C THR A 68 6.18 -14.13 9.68
N THR A 69 6.03 -15.42 9.96
CA THR A 69 6.62 -16.49 9.13
C THR A 69 6.20 -16.41 7.65
N SER A 70 5.02 -15.87 7.35
CA SER A 70 4.46 -15.81 5.98
C SER A 70 4.45 -14.41 5.38
N LYS A 71 4.69 -13.36 6.18
CA LYS A 71 4.56 -11.96 5.76
C LYS A 71 5.83 -11.15 6.03
N PHE A 72 6.96 -11.83 6.19
CA PHE A 72 8.24 -11.16 6.32
C PHE A 72 8.63 -10.47 5.01
N GLY A 73 9.12 -9.23 5.11
CA GLY A 73 9.60 -8.48 3.95
C GLY A 73 8.53 -7.73 3.16
N GLN A 74 7.28 -7.67 3.64
CA GLN A 74 6.29 -6.77 3.07
C GLN A 74 6.72 -5.31 3.31
N LYS A 75 6.57 -4.47 2.30
CA LYS A 75 6.93 -3.05 2.36
C LYS A 75 5.80 -2.20 1.78
N PRO A 76 5.36 -1.15 2.47
CA PRO A 76 4.45 -0.19 1.88
C PRO A 76 5.17 0.55 0.74
N ARG A 77 4.48 0.79 -0.36
CA ARG A 77 5.09 1.37 -1.57
C ARG A 77 4.48 2.69 -1.96
N LEU A 78 3.17 2.80 -1.88
CA LEU A 78 2.44 4.00 -2.22
C LEU A 78 1.16 4.07 -1.38
N LEU A 79 0.90 5.23 -0.83
CA LEU A 79 -0.37 5.60 -0.21
C LEU A 79 -0.82 6.89 -0.86
N ILE A 80 -2.07 6.93 -1.29
CA ILE A 80 -2.72 8.12 -1.85
C ILE A 80 -4.00 8.34 -1.07
N LYS A 81 -4.16 9.53 -0.51
CA LYS A 81 -5.38 9.99 0.16
C LYS A 81 -5.96 11.12 -0.68
N VAL A 82 -7.16 10.94 -1.20
CA VAL A 82 -7.88 11.96 -1.95
C VAL A 82 -8.90 12.62 -1.03
N ASN A 83 -8.75 13.90 -0.81
CA ASN A 83 -9.70 14.69 -0.05
C ASN A 83 -10.70 15.35 -1.01
N TYR A 84 -11.99 15.14 -0.75
CA TYR A 84 -13.05 15.63 -1.60
C TYR A 84 -13.74 16.86 -1.02
N LYS A 85 -14.21 17.74 -1.89
CA LYS A 85 -15.07 18.88 -1.52
C LYS A 85 -16.51 18.41 -1.29
N GLY A 86 -17.10 18.84 -0.19
CA GLY A 86 -18.50 18.55 0.12
C GLY A 86 -18.80 17.05 0.15
N ASN A 87 -19.72 16.62 -0.69
CA ASN A 87 -20.11 15.21 -0.86
C ASN A 87 -19.50 14.56 -2.10
N GLY A 88 -18.41 15.13 -2.64
CA GLY A 88 -17.69 14.55 -3.77
C GLY A 88 -17.18 13.15 -3.46
N TYR A 89 -17.18 12.28 -4.45
CA TYR A 89 -16.67 10.92 -4.35
C TYR A 89 -16.37 10.34 -5.73
N ILE A 90 -15.27 9.62 -5.85
CA ILE A 90 -14.92 8.82 -7.01
C ILE A 90 -14.68 7.40 -6.51
N GLY A 91 -15.46 6.45 -7.00
CA GLY A 91 -15.31 5.03 -6.65
C GLY A 91 -14.20 4.33 -7.43
N ASP A 92 -13.87 3.12 -6.98
CA ASP A 92 -13.02 2.16 -7.71
C ASP A 92 -11.64 2.69 -8.13
N LEU A 93 -11.06 3.61 -7.35
CA LEU A 93 -9.74 4.20 -7.63
C LEU A 93 -8.62 3.14 -7.64
N ASP A 94 -8.77 2.08 -6.88
CA ASP A 94 -7.86 0.94 -6.87
C ASP A 94 -7.82 0.22 -8.23
N LEU A 95 -8.94 0.14 -8.94
CA LEU A 95 -9.02 -0.47 -10.27
C LEU A 95 -8.36 0.39 -11.36
N MET A 96 -8.05 1.66 -11.07
CA MET A 96 -7.45 2.60 -12.01
C MET A 96 -5.92 2.54 -12.04
N THR A 97 -5.31 1.65 -11.26
CA THR A 97 -3.86 1.40 -11.30
C THR A 97 -3.57 -0.01 -11.83
N ARG A 98 -2.42 -0.18 -12.46
CA ARG A 98 -2.00 -1.47 -13.01
C ARG A 98 -0.52 -1.70 -12.78
N LEU A 99 -0.16 -2.93 -12.40
CA LEU A 99 1.22 -3.34 -12.34
C LEU A 99 1.69 -3.78 -13.73
N GLU A 100 2.74 -3.17 -14.22
CA GLU A 100 3.41 -3.52 -15.47
C GLU A 100 4.69 -4.29 -15.18
N CYS A 101 4.89 -5.38 -15.87
CA CYS A 101 6.05 -6.23 -15.76
C CYS A 101 6.36 -6.93 -17.09
N ASN A 102 7.55 -7.45 -17.22
CA ASN A 102 7.89 -8.33 -18.33
C ASN A 102 7.15 -9.67 -18.16
N LYS A 103 6.23 -9.98 -19.09
CA LYS A 103 5.36 -11.17 -19.03
C LYS A 103 6.11 -12.51 -19.04
N ASN A 104 7.36 -12.51 -19.48
CA ASN A 104 8.18 -13.72 -19.63
C ASN A 104 9.03 -14.02 -18.38
N GLU A 105 8.95 -13.20 -17.35
CA GLU A 105 9.77 -13.35 -16.14
C GLU A 105 8.91 -13.70 -14.94
N THR A 106 9.42 -14.60 -14.10
CA THR A 106 8.85 -14.81 -12.77
C THR A 106 9.29 -13.66 -11.88
N LEU A 107 8.35 -12.85 -11.42
CA LEU A 107 8.64 -11.69 -10.57
C LEU A 107 9.31 -12.11 -9.26
N GLN A 108 10.40 -11.45 -8.94
CA GLN A 108 11.21 -11.68 -7.75
C GLN A 108 11.10 -10.52 -6.75
N ASP A 109 11.07 -9.29 -7.26
CA ASP A 109 11.10 -8.09 -6.45
C ASP A 109 10.51 -6.85 -7.18
N ILE A 110 10.50 -5.72 -6.47
CA ILE A 110 9.92 -4.45 -6.91
C ILE A 110 10.65 -3.83 -8.12
N THR A 111 11.91 -4.18 -8.37
CA THR A 111 12.71 -3.55 -9.45
C THR A 111 12.29 -4.03 -10.83
N GLN A 112 11.58 -5.16 -10.90
CA GLN A 112 11.08 -5.76 -12.14
C GLN A 112 9.70 -5.26 -12.55
N VAL A 113 9.13 -4.33 -11.79
CA VAL A 113 7.76 -3.84 -12.01
C VAL A 113 7.72 -2.32 -12.05
N THR A 114 6.72 -1.81 -12.76
CA THR A 114 6.37 -0.39 -12.79
C THR A 114 4.88 -0.26 -12.50
N LEU A 115 4.50 0.67 -11.64
CA LEU A 115 3.10 0.97 -11.35
C LEU A 115 2.58 2.00 -12.34
N ASN A 116 1.66 1.57 -13.19
CA ASN A 116 0.96 2.45 -14.11
C ASN A 116 -0.14 3.22 -13.38
N LEU A 117 -0.07 4.54 -13.45
CA LEU A 117 -0.97 5.49 -12.80
C LEU A 117 -1.84 6.27 -13.79
N ASP A 118 -1.81 5.94 -15.10
CA ASP A 118 -2.53 6.71 -16.12
C ASP A 118 -4.01 6.85 -15.75
N GLY A 119 -4.69 5.71 -15.52
CA GLY A 119 -6.11 5.72 -15.19
C GLY A 119 -6.43 6.50 -13.92
N LEU A 120 -5.61 6.34 -12.87
CA LEU A 120 -5.82 7.04 -11.60
C LEU A 120 -5.63 8.56 -11.74
N LEU A 121 -4.52 8.99 -12.29
CA LEU A 121 -4.21 10.42 -12.38
C LEU A 121 -5.11 11.14 -13.38
N ASP A 122 -5.53 10.46 -14.46
CA ASP A 122 -6.46 11.03 -15.44
C ASP A 122 -7.88 11.18 -14.85
N ILE A 123 -8.38 10.19 -14.12
CA ILE A 123 -9.72 10.32 -13.51
C ILE A 123 -9.73 11.42 -12.43
N LEU A 124 -8.66 11.55 -11.64
CA LEU A 124 -8.56 12.65 -10.67
C LEU A 124 -8.51 14.01 -11.39
N LYS A 125 -7.71 14.15 -12.44
CA LYS A 125 -7.62 15.38 -13.23
C LYS A 125 -8.96 15.77 -13.85
N ASN A 126 -9.68 14.80 -14.41
CA ASN A 126 -10.99 15.03 -15.02
C ASN A 126 -12.09 15.40 -14.02
N ASN A 127 -11.89 15.09 -12.75
CA ASN A 127 -12.82 15.38 -11.66
C ASN A 127 -12.29 16.41 -10.65
N LYS A 128 -11.37 17.28 -11.06
CA LYS A 128 -10.71 18.26 -10.18
C LYS A 128 -11.65 19.18 -9.40
N ASP A 129 -12.86 19.43 -9.94
CA ASP A 129 -13.81 20.35 -9.33
C ASP A 129 -14.36 19.81 -8.00
N ILE A 130 -14.41 18.48 -7.84
CA ILE A 130 -14.86 17.83 -6.61
C ILE A 130 -13.70 17.41 -5.69
N ILE A 131 -12.45 17.62 -6.10
CA ILE A 131 -11.26 17.29 -5.31
C ILE A 131 -10.74 18.55 -4.62
N ASP A 132 -10.48 18.45 -3.33
CA ASP A 132 -9.85 19.52 -2.55
C ASP A 132 -8.32 19.44 -2.69
N ASN A 133 -7.74 18.33 -2.28
CA ASN A 133 -6.32 18.05 -2.43
C ASN A 133 -6.04 16.54 -2.48
N VAL A 134 -4.80 16.19 -2.81
CA VAL A 134 -4.28 14.82 -2.77
C VAL A 134 -3.07 14.76 -1.86
N GLU A 135 -3.15 13.95 -0.82
CA GLU A 135 -2.06 13.69 0.09
C GLU A 135 -1.46 12.32 -0.20
N PHE A 136 -0.15 12.18 -0.07
CA PHE A 136 0.51 10.94 -0.42
C PHE A 136 1.71 10.61 0.47
N GLN A 137 2.04 9.33 0.54
CA GLN A 137 3.33 8.82 1.00
C GLN A 137 3.82 7.75 0.04
N TYR A 138 5.11 7.69 -0.21
CA TYR A 138 5.69 6.75 -1.17
C TYR A 138 7.05 6.24 -0.73
N ASN A 139 7.43 5.08 -1.28
CA ASN A 139 8.75 4.52 -1.16
C ASN A 139 9.50 4.74 -2.49
N PRO A 140 10.69 5.39 -2.49
CA PRO A 140 11.39 5.79 -3.71
C PRO A 140 11.90 4.62 -4.58
N VAL A 141 11.89 3.40 -4.06
CA VAL A 141 12.24 2.20 -4.84
C VAL A 141 11.15 1.87 -5.88
N LEU A 142 9.88 2.27 -5.62
CA LEU A 142 8.80 2.06 -6.57
C LEU A 142 8.97 2.98 -7.78
N LYS A 143 9.02 2.39 -8.97
CA LYS A 143 8.89 3.12 -10.23
C LYS A 143 7.43 3.24 -10.61
N CYS A 144 7.03 4.43 -11.00
CA CYS A 144 5.69 4.74 -11.48
C CYS A 144 5.74 5.21 -12.92
N ARG A 145 4.69 4.94 -13.68
CA ARG A 145 4.48 5.46 -15.02
C ARG A 145 3.24 6.34 -15.05
N TYR A 146 3.37 7.49 -15.68
CA TYR A 146 2.26 8.33 -16.10
C TYR A 146 2.52 8.76 -17.55
N HIS A 147 1.66 8.32 -18.47
CA HIS A 147 1.85 8.39 -19.92
C HIS A 147 3.23 7.86 -20.34
N ASP A 148 4.03 8.65 -21.02
CA ASP A 148 5.35 8.25 -21.51
C ASP A 148 6.47 8.45 -20.47
N THR A 149 6.14 8.94 -19.27
CA THR A 149 7.12 9.23 -18.22
C THR A 149 7.19 8.10 -17.22
N VAL A 150 8.39 7.53 -16.99
CA VAL A 150 8.66 6.54 -15.94
C VAL A 150 9.66 7.14 -14.96
N GLU A 151 9.21 7.40 -13.75
CA GLU A 151 9.99 8.05 -12.69
C GLU A 151 9.53 7.60 -11.30
N THR A 152 10.11 8.18 -10.25
CA THR A 152 9.59 8.04 -8.88
C THR A 152 8.28 8.81 -8.73
N PHE A 153 7.44 8.39 -7.78
CA PHE A 153 6.10 8.97 -7.62
C PHE A 153 6.11 10.48 -7.36
N ASP A 154 7.05 10.97 -6.55
CA ASP A 154 7.20 12.40 -6.25
C ASP A 154 7.37 13.25 -7.51
N LYS A 155 8.25 12.84 -8.42
CA LYS A 155 8.49 13.56 -9.67
C LYS A 155 7.27 13.54 -10.61
N ILE A 156 6.52 12.46 -10.60
CA ILE A 156 5.29 12.37 -11.40
C ILE A 156 4.21 13.27 -10.79
N ILE A 157 3.98 13.19 -9.49
CA ILE A 157 2.89 13.92 -8.83
C ILE A 157 3.14 15.43 -8.83
N ASP A 158 4.38 15.87 -8.72
CA ASP A 158 4.75 17.30 -8.80
C ASP A 158 4.37 17.91 -10.15
N LYS A 159 4.71 17.23 -11.26
CA LYS A 159 4.32 17.65 -12.60
C LYS A 159 2.81 17.60 -12.80
N TRP A 160 2.19 16.50 -12.37
CA TRP A 160 0.75 16.31 -12.48
C TRP A 160 -0.04 17.35 -11.67
N SER A 161 0.44 17.73 -10.50
CA SER A 161 -0.19 18.78 -9.66
C SER A 161 -0.28 20.11 -10.40
N ILE A 162 0.78 20.50 -11.09
CA ILE A 162 0.82 21.72 -11.92
C ILE A 162 -0.18 21.60 -13.07
N ASP A 163 -0.17 20.49 -13.80
CA ASP A 163 -1.00 20.27 -14.98
C ASP A 163 -2.50 20.15 -14.66
N SER A 164 -2.83 19.55 -13.52
CA SER A 164 -4.21 19.34 -13.07
C SER A 164 -4.78 20.53 -12.30
N ASN A 165 -3.92 21.39 -11.75
CA ASN A 165 -4.25 22.43 -10.79
C ASN A 165 -4.92 21.88 -9.53
N ILE A 166 -4.47 20.70 -9.08
CA ILE A 166 -4.88 20.07 -7.81
C ILE A 166 -3.71 20.16 -6.85
N SER A 167 -3.95 20.68 -5.65
CA SER A 167 -2.93 20.76 -4.60
C SER A 167 -2.52 19.37 -4.16
N THR A 168 -1.21 19.16 -3.99
CA THR A 168 -0.67 17.89 -3.48
C THR A 168 0.26 18.14 -2.30
N SER A 169 0.27 17.23 -1.34
CA SER A 169 1.18 17.30 -0.19
C SER A 169 1.61 15.91 0.27
N LYS A 170 2.81 15.85 0.86
CA LYS A 170 3.32 14.61 1.42
C LYS A 170 2.79 14.43 2.84
N LEU A 171 2.29 13.22 3.13
CA LEU A 171 1.90 12.82 4.48
C LEU A 171 3.14 12.66 5.36
N ASP A 172 3.12 13.24 6.56
CA ASP A 172 4.17 13.08 7.56
C ASP A 172 3.74 12.04 8.60
N PHE A 173 4.41 10.90 8.60
CA PHE A 173 4.19 9.81 9.56
C PHE A 173 5.22 9.80 10.70
N SER A 174 6.07 10.82 10.81
CA SER A 174 7.13 10.89 11.82
C SER A 174 6.62 11.28 13.21
N SER A 175 5.46 11.93 13.31
CA SER A 175 4.94 12.50 14.55
C SER A 175 4.46 11.47 15.57
N PHE A 176 4.16 10.23 15.16
CA PHE A 176 3.66 9.17 16.06
C PHE A 176 4.77 8.38 16.79
N SER A 177 6.03 8.64 16.51
CA SER A 177 7.14 7.94 17.15
C SER A 177 7.69 8.65 18.41
N LYS A 178 7.19 9.85 18.75
CA LYS A 178 7.80 10.70 19.79
C LYS A 178 7.12 10.68 21.17
N ASP A 179 5.97 10.07 21.33
CA ASP A 179 5.23 10.09 22.60
C ASP A 179 5.30 8.77 23.38
N LYS A 180 6.46 8.11 23.38
CA LYS A 180 6.76 7.01 24.30
C LYS A 180 8.19 7.12 24.83
N GLU A 181 8.41 8.06 25.71
CA GLU A 181 9.40 8.00 26.77
C GLU A 181 8.74 8.23 28.13
#